data_e2af8c417fd9c374058d9f6ad7117bbe
#
_entry.id   e2af8c417fd9c374058d9f6ad7117bbe
#
_cell.length_a   1.000
_cell.length_b   1.000
_cell.length_c   1.000
_cell.angle_alpha   90.00
_cell.angle_beta   90.00
_cell.angle_gamma   90.00
#
_symmetry.space_group_name_H-M   'P 1'
#
loop_
_entity.id
_entity.type
_entity.pdbx_description
1 polymer ?
#
loop_
_entity_poly.entity_id
_entity_poly.type
_entity_poly.pdbx_seq_one_letter_code
_entity_poly.pdbx_strand_id
1 'polypeptide(L)'
;MDYHLFYVAHEDGGGIKHAVSNRIDGGYRYNPRWYDYEPRACEAPNVWKRIGEDKWVLMYDIFSIHPHNFGFAETSDFINFEHLGRFNEGKMRTTNFRSPKHGAVIHLTTEEADRLEKHWNKTSK
;
A
#
# COMPACT_ATOMS: atom_id res chain seq x y z
N MET A 1 18.90 7.52 -9.59
CA MET A 1 17.76 6.63 -9.29
C MET A 1 17.69 6.53 -7.78
N ASP A 2 16.53 6.77 -7.17
CA ASP A 2 16.37 6.70 -5.73
C ASP A 2 15.58 5.46 -5.36
N TYR A 3 15.97 4.85 -4.22
CA TYR A 3 15.27 3.74 -3.59
C TYR A 3 14.42 4.29 -2.45
N HIS A 4 13.16 3.93 -2.43
CA HIS A 4 12.20 4.36 -1.45
C HIS A 4 11.81 3.18 -0.55
N LEU A 5 12.06 3.30 0.75
CA LEU A 5 11.70 2.32 1.76
C LEU A 5 10.54 2.86 2.59
N PHE A 6 9.40 2.19 2.49
CA PHE A 6 8.26 2.42 3.39
C PHE A 6 8.25 1.35 4.47
N TYR A 7 8.07 1.74 5.71
CA TYR A 7 8.14 0.84 6.86
C TYR A 7 7.21 1.30 7.98
N VAL A 8 6.86 0.39 8.87
CA VAL A 8 6.13 0.73 10.09
C VAL A 8 7.11 1.14 11.18
N ALA A 9 6.83 2.25 11.85
CA ALA A 9 7.50 2.64 13.08
C ALA A 9 6.52 2.54 14.24
N HIS A 10 6.97 1.97 15.36
CA HIS A 10 6.12 1.74 16.54
C HIS A 10 6.04 2.94 17.49
N GLU A 11 6.68 4.03 17.17
CA GLU A 11 6.54 5.30 17.88
C GLU A 11 5.07 5.74 17.88
N ASP A 12 4.59 6.23 19.00
CA ASP A 12 3.22 6.76 19.14
C ASP A 12 2.10 5.81 18.67
N GLY A 13 2.28 4.49 18.85
CA GLY A 13 1.26 3.50 18.55
C GLY A 13 1.34 2.86 17.15
N GLY A 14 2.32 3.25 16.36
CA GLY A 14 2.55 2.70 15.01
C GLY A 14 2.03 3.59 13.88
N GLY A 15 2.78 3.63 12.80
CA GLY A 15 2.42 4.39 11.60
C GLY A 15 3.45 4.20 10.50
N ILE A 16 3.15 4.73 9.32
CA ILE A 16 3.97 4.54 8.13
C ILE A 16 5.01 5.65 8.03
N LYS A 17 6.26 5.25 7.93
CA LYS A 17 7.43 6.10 7.70
C LYS A 17 8.07 5.81 6.35
N HIS A 18 8.92 6.71 5.92
CA HIS A 18 9.61 6.66 4.64
C HIS A 18 11.07 7.05 4.80
N ALA A 19 11.95 6.33 4.13
CA ALA A 19 13.35 6.67 3.98
C ALA A 19 13.80 6.53 2.53
N VAL A 20 14.79 7.32 2.13
CA VAL A 20 15.29 7.38 0.75
C VAL A 20 16.78 7.18 0.72
N SER A 21 17.25 6.40 -0.25
CA SER A 21 18.68 6.22 -0.54
C SER A 21 18.92 6.18 -2.05
N ASN A 22 20.14 6.54 -2.45
CA ASN A 22 20.64 6.29 -3.81
C ASN A 22 21.26 4.89 -3.97
N ARG A 23 21.26 4.07 -2.91
CA ARG A 23 21.76 2.69 -2.89
C ARG A 23 20.73 1.78 -2.27
N ILE A 24 20.55 0.60 -2.84
CA ILE A 24 19.59 -0.40 -2.33
C ILE A 24 20.02 -1.00 -0.98
N ASP A 25 21.31 -1.09 -0.75
CA ASP A 25 21.92 -1.82 0.37
C ASP A 25 22.24 -0.94 1.60
N GLY A 26 21.90 0.36 1.56
CA GLY A 26 22.15 1.23 2.70
C GLY A 26 22.13 2.72 2.38
N GLY A 27 22.57 3.52 3.36
CA GLY A 27 22.63 4.98 3.21
C GLY A 27 21.25 5.66 3.22
N TYR A 28 20.23 5.01 3.74
CA TYR A 28 18.87 5.55 3.81
C TYR A 28 18.80 6.77 4.73
N ARG A 29 18.26 7.85 4.21
CA ARG A 29 17.95 9.06 4.95
C ARG A 29 16.49 9.02 5.35
N TYR A 30 16.26 9.08 6.64
CA TYR A 30 14.96 9.04 7.27
C TYR A 30 14.18 10.35 7.05
N ASN A 31 12.90 10.22 6.70
CA ASN A 31 11.97 11.34 6.68
C ASN A 31 11.12 11.31 7.98
N PRO A 32 11.11 12.37 8.78
CA PRO A 32 10.46 12.36 10.09
C PRO A 32 8.94 12.38 10.05
N ARG A 33 8.34 12.71 8.90
CA ARG A 33 6.87 12.80 8.80
C ARG A 33 6.21 11.43 8.71
N TRP A 34 4.90 11.39 9.04
CA TRP A 34 4.04 10.25 8.84
C TRP A 34 3.41 10.30 7.44
N TYR A 35 3.16 9.12 6.87
CA TYR A 35 2.61 8.97 5.52
C TYR A 35 1.24 8.32 5.49
N ASP A 36 0.76 7.83 6.64
CA ASP A 36 -0.65 7.48 6.84
C ASP A 36 -1.46 8.70 7.30
N TYR A 37 -2.76 8.63 7.06
CA TYR A 37 -3.72 9.68 7.44
C TYR A 37 -4.62 9.25 8.61
N GLU A 38 -4.21 8.19 9.30
CA GLU A 38 -4.94 7.59 10.39
C GLU A 38 -4.29 7.91 11.75
N PRO A 39 -5.06 7.84 12.84
CA PRO A 39 -4.50 7.99 14.19
C PRO A 39 -3.63 6.81 14.57
N ARG A 40 -2.33 6.91 14.48
CA ARG A 40 -1.29 6.00 14.99
C ARG A 40 -1.70 4.53 15.17
N ALA A 41 -2.07 3.85 14.10
CA ALA A 41 -2.55 2.47 14.14
C ALA A 41 -2.45 1.80 12.77
N CYS A 42 -1.38 2.10 12.02
CA CYS A 42 -1.15 1.60 10.67
C CYS A 42 0.12 0.77 10.58
N GLU A 43 0.08 -0.26 9.74
CA GLU A 43 1.19 -1.17 9.50
C GLU A 43 1.21 -1.69 8.05
N ALA A 44 2.12 -2.59 7.72
CA ALA A 44 2.19 -3.32 6.45
C ALA A 44 2.08 -2.44 5.20
N PRO A 45 2.97 -1.44 5.01
CA PRO A 45 2.94 -0.61 3.82
C PRO A 45 3.24 -1.42 2.56
N ASN A 46 2.49 -1.15 1.50
CA ASN A 46 2.74 -1.67 0.17
C ASN A 46 2.62 -0.54 -0.84
N VAL A 47 3.55 -0.46 -1.80
CA VAL A 47 3.58 0.60 -2.81
C VAL A 47 3.62 -0.03 -4.20
N TRP A 48 2.77 0.47 -5.10
CA TRP A 48 2.80 0.08 -6.52
C TRP A 48 2.60 1.28 -7.43
N LYS A 49 3.11 1.18 -8.65
CA LYS A 49 2.88 2.18 -9.69
C LYS A 49 1.52 1.94 -10.36
N ARG A 50 0.76 2.99 -10.65
CA ARG A 50 -0.44 2.88 -11.48
C ARG A 50 -0.09 2.50 -12.92
N ILE A 51 -0.91 1.65 -13.51
CA ILE A 51 -0.78 1.29 -14.92
C ILE A 51 -1.15 2.50 -15.78
N GLY A 52 -0.24 2.89 -16.67
CA GLY A 52 -0.46 4.01 -17.61
C GLY A 52 -0.33 5.42 -17.01
N GLU A 53 0.04 5.54 -15.74
CA GLU A 53 0.20 6.82 -15.06
C GLU A 53 1.58 6.94 -14.39
N ASP A 54 2.09 8.16 -14.27
CA ASP A 54 3.31 8.42 -13.50
C ASP A 54 2.98 8.75 -12.05
N LYS A 55 2.28 7.82 -11.41
CA LYS A 55 1.81 7.90 -10.04
C LYS A 55 2.00 6.59 -9.30
N TRP A 56 2.21 6.67 -8.00
CA TRP A 56 2.33 5.53 -7.09
C TRP A 56 1.24 5.60 -6.02
N VAL A 57 0.71 4.44 -5.67
CA VAL A 57 -0.24 4.29 -4.57
C VAL A 57 0.47 3.64 -3.40
N LEU A 58 0.38 4.26 -2.23
CA LEU A 58 0.73 3.68 -0.95
C LEU A 58 -0.55 3.12 -0.31
N MET A 59 -0.55 1.85 0.02
CA MET A 59 -1.57 1.17 0.80
C MET A 59 -0.98 0.82 2.18
N TYR A 60 -1.79 0.88 3.22
CA TYR A 60 -1.42 0.47 4.57
C TYR A 60 -2.61 -0.15 5.29
N ASP A 61 -2.34 -1.10 6.21
CA ASP A 61 -3.34 -1.73 7.07
C ASP A 61 -3.64 -0.83 8.27
N ILE A 62 -4.91 -0.63 8.55
CA ILE A 62 -5.38 0.10 9.73
C ILE A 62 -5.84 -0.93 10.75
N PHE A 63 -4.94 -1.34 11.64
CA PHE A 63 -5.18 -2.46 12.55
C PHE A 63 -6.05 -2.12 13.76
N SER A 64 -6.28 -0.86 14.06
CA SER A 64 -7.05 -0.40 15.24
C SER A 64 -8.56 -0.33 15.03
N ILE A 65 -9.03 -0.44 13.79
CA ILE A 65 -10.46 -0.33 13.48
C ILE A 65 -11.10 -1.71 13.27
N HIS A 66 -12.39 -1.79 13.54
CA HIS A 66 -13.20 -2.99 13.26
C HIS A 66 -14.50 -2.62 12.54
N PRO A 67 -14.83 -3.26 11.40
CA PRO A 67 -13.98 -4.23 10.67
C PRO A 67 -12.66 -3.58 10.24
N HIS A 68 -11.60 -4.39 10.12
CA HIS A 68 -10.31 -3.91 9.59
C HIS A 68 -10.49 -3.35 8.19
N ASN A 69 -9.64 -2.39 7.82
CA ASN A 69 -9.66 -1.80 6.49
C ASN A 69 -8.25 -1.35 6.08
N PHE A 70 -8.07 -1.07 4.80
CA PHE A 70 -6.87 -0.44 4.28
C PHE A 70 -7.10 1.05 4.04
N GLY A 71 -6.06 1.85 4.31
CA GLY A 71 -5.96 3.23 3.90
C GLY A 71 -5.06 3.39 2.67
N PHE A 72 -5.31 4.44 1.90
CA PHE A 72 -4.60 4.68 0.65
C PHE A 72 -4.19 6.15 0.52
N ALA A 73 -2.99 6.35 -0.03
CA ALA A 73 -2.50 7.65 -0.45
C ALA A 73 -1.84 7.53 -1.83
N GLU A 74 -1.81 8.60 -2.59
CA GLU A 74 -1.23 8.65 -3.94
C GLU A 74 -0.17 9.74 -4.04
N THR A 75 0.88 9.49 -4.80
CA THR A 75 1.96 10.46 -5.05
C THR A 75 2.50 10.34 -6.48
N SER A 76 3.00 11.44 -7.03
CA SER A 76 3.78 11.47 -8.26
C SER A 76 5.27 11.79 -8.05
N ASP A 77 5.65 12.20 -6.84
CA ASP A 77 6.99 12.73 -6.54
C ASP A 77 7.62 12.16 -5.26
N PHE A 78 6.91 11.28 -4.54
CA PHE A 78 7.28 10.74 -3.22
C PHE A 78 7.53 11.81 -2.13
N ILE A 79 7.09 13.04 -2.39
CA ILE A 79 7.16 14.16 -1.45
C ILE A 79 5.76 14.56 -1.00
N ASN A 80 4.87 14.73 -1.97
CA ASN A 80 3.48 15.11 -1.74
C ASN A 80 2.57 13.90 -1.93
N PHE A 81 1.75 13.63 -0.92
CA PHE A 81 0.80 12.52 -0.92
C PHE A 81 -0.63 13.05 -0.80
N GLU A 82 -1.49 12.65 -1.72
CA GLU A 82 -2.93 12.89 -1.67
C GLU A 82 -3.62 11.72 -0.97
N HIS A 83 -4.43 12.00 0.04
CA HIS A 83 -5.24 10.98 0.71
C HIS A 83 -6.37 10.50 -0.20
N LEU A 84 -6.46 9.20 -0.40
CA LEU A 84 -7.52 8.56 -1.22
C LEU A 84 -8.67 7.96 -0.40
N GLY A 85 -8.55 7.99 0.93
CA GLY A 85 -9.50 7.35 1.84
C GLY A 85 -9.27 5.86 2.01
N ARG A 86 -10.22 5.20 2.66
CA ARG A 86 -10.23 3.75 2.88
C ARG A 86 -10.99 3.03 1.77
N PHE A 87 -10.90 1.69 1.72
CA PHE A 87 -11.80 0.91 0.84
C PHE A 87 -13.26 1.22 1.13
N ASN A 88 -14.00 1.48 0.05
CA ASN A 88 -15.43 1.77 0.02
C ASN A 88 -15.87 3.07 0.74
N GLU A 89 -14.94 3.76 1.39
CA GLU A 89 -15.14 5.07 2.01
C GLU A 89 -14.46 6.20 1.23
N GLY A 90 -13.54 5.87 0.32
CA GLY A 90 -12.79 6.81 -0.52
C GLY A 90 -12.83 6.45 -2.00
N LYS A 91 -11.74 6.72 -2.71
CA LYS A 91 -11.61 6.44 -4.15
C LYS A 91 -11.47 4.94 -4.46
N MET A 92 -10.92 4.14 -3.54
CA MET A 92 -10.67 2.72 -3.73
C MET A 92 -11.92 1.89 -3.42
N ARG A 93 -12.20 0.88 -4.26
CA ARG A 93 -13.37 0.01 -4.14
C ARG A 93 -12.97 -1.46 -4.11
N THR A 94 -13.69 -2.25 -3.33
CA THR A 94 -13.62 -3.71 -3.34
C THR A 94 -14.99 -4.32 -3.09
N THR A 95 -15.23 -5.49 -3.66
CA THR A 95 -16.42 -6.33 -3.42
C THR A 95 -16.05 -7.73 -2.94
N ASN A 96 -14.77 -8.07 -2.92
CA ASN A 96 -14.29 -9.44 -2.84
C ASN A 96 -13.93 -9.88 -1.42
N PHE A 97 -13.75 -8.94 -0.49
CA PHE A 97 -13.37 -9.27 0.88
C PHE A 97 -13.91 -8.26 1.88
N ARG A 98 -13.97 -8.69 3.15
CA ARG A 98 -14.32 -7.85 4.29
C ARG A 98 -13.21 -7.95 5.34
N SER A 99 -13.01 -6.87 6.09
CA SER A 99 -12.03 -6.83 7.20
C SER A 99 -10.63 -7.31 6.76
N PRO A 100 -10.07 -6.75 5.68
CA PRO A 100 -8.78 -7.17 5.18
C PRO A 100 -7.66 -6.82 6.17
N LYS A 101 -6.67 -7.70 6.24
CA LYS A 101 -5.41 -7.45 6.95
C LYS A 101 -4.25 -7.93 6.11
N HIS A 102 -3.21 -7.11 6.06
CA HIS A 102 -1.97 -7.36 5.32
C HIS A 102 -2.21 -7.79 3.87
N GLY A 103 -1.95 -6.90 2.96
CA GLY A 103 -2.11 -7.14 1.54
C GLY A 103 -0.88 -6.73 0.76
N ALA A 104 -0.77 -7.28 -0.44
CA ALA A 104 0.21 -6.87 -1.43
C ALA A 104 -0.48 -6.73 -2.79
N VAL A 105 0.00 -5.79 -3.58
CA VAL A 105 -0.47 -5.56 -4.95
C VAL A 105 0.70 -5.81 -5.91
N ILE A 106 0.45 -6.60 -6.93
CA ILE A 106 1.39 -6.84 -8.02
C ILE A 106 0.72 -6.56 -9.36
N HIS A 107 1.51 -6.15 -10.34
CA HIS A 107 1.03 -6.02 -11.70
C HIS A 107 1.04 -7.39 -12.38
N LEU A 108 -0.05 -7.69 -13.08
CA LEU A 108 -0.19 -8.86 -13.94
C LEU A 108 -0.51 -8.41 -15.36
N THR A 109 0.00 -9.14 -16.33
CA THR A 109 -0.53 -9.09 -17.70
C THR A 109 -1.89 -9.76 -17.76
N THR A 110 -2.67 -9.49 -18.80
CA THR A 110 -3.94 -10.16 -19.02
C THR A 110 -3.77 -11.68 -19.11
N GLU A 111 -2.70 -12.15 -19.77
CA GLU A 111 -2.41 -13.59 -19.90
C GLU A 111 -2.06 -14.25 -18.56
N GLU A 112 -1.36 -13.53 -17.67
CA GLU A 112 -1.06 -14.03 -16.32
C GLU A 112 -2.33 -14.10 -15.46
N ALA A 113 -3.18 -13.09 -15.52
CA ALA A 113 -4.47 -13.08 -14.83
C ALA A 113 -5.37 -14.23 -15.32
N ASP A 114 -5.49 -14.43 -16.64
CA ASP A 114 -6.24 -15.53 -17.24
C ASP A 114 -5.72 -16.91 -16.82
N ARG A 115 -4.39 -17.08 -16.71
CA ARG A 115 -3.78 -18.32 -16.21
C ARG A 115 -4.13 -18.60 -14.77
N LEU A 116 -4.11 -17.58 -13.91
CA LEU A 116 -4.50 -17.70 -12.51
C LEU A 116 -5.98 -18.09 -12.37
N GLU A 117 -6.87 -17.40 -13.09
CA GLU A 117 -8.30 -17.73 -13.09
C GLU A 117 -8.56 -19.18 -13.54
N LYS A 118 -7.96 -19.60 -14.65
CA LYS A 118 -8.09 -20.97 -15.15
C LYS A 118 -7.57 -22.02 -14.18
N HIS A 119 -6.51 -21.69 -13.45
CA HIS A 119 -5.94 -22.60 -12.44
C HIS A 119 -6.90 -22.79 -11.28
N TRP A 120 -7.37 -21.71 -10.70
CA TRP A 120 -8.22 -21.76 -9.49
C TRP A 120 -9.65 -22.22 -9.76
N ASN A 121 -10.22 -21.86 -10.90
CA ASN A 121 -11.57 -22.33 -11.29
C ASN A 121 -11.62 -23.84 -11.58
N LYS A 122 -10.48 -24.49 -11.88
CA LYS A 122 -10.40 -25.95 -12.03
C LYS A 122 -10.42 -26.72 -10.69
N THR A 123 -10.05 -26.05 -9.59
CA THR A 123 -9.98 -26.66 -8.26
C THR A 123 -11.26 -26.48 -7.45
N SER A 124 -12.27 -25.80 -7.98
CA SER A 124 -13.56 -25.50 -7.34
C SER A 124 -14.69 -26.45 -7.77
N LYS A 125 -14.35 -27.68 -8.24
CA LYS A 125 -15.34 -28.75 -8.57
C LYS A 125 -15.21 -29.93 -7.64
#